data_2e888027caf1741d2a2b06cdc3f171c4
#
_entry.id   2e888027caf1741d2a2b06cdc3f171c4
#
_cell.length_a   1.000
_cell.length_b   1.000
_cell.length_c   1.000
_cell.angle_alpha   90.00
_cell.angle_beta   90.00
_cell.angle_gamma   90.00
#
_symmetry.space_group_name_H-M   'P 1'
#
loop_
_entity.id
_entity.type
_entity.pdbx_description
1 polymer ?
#
loop_
_entity_poly.entity_id
_entity_poly.type
_entity_poly.pdbx_seq_one_letter_code
_entity_poly.pdbx_strand_id
1 'polypeptide(L)'
;QFKIGGKTINTKKVINAATDVAHAATLSDEDVAKMAKEYIQWMDTHNEVAGPDTEMGQRLERLTANVKKVSGLDLNFKVYNVVDVNAFACGDGSVRVCGGLMKIMDDDEVFAVIGHEIGHVVHSDSKDAMKNAYLTSAAKNAAGAVSGTVSKLTDSQLGDMAQALAGAQYSQKQEYEADEFGFQFCIDNGRDPYGMSNSLNKLLQLSESEAKSSKFMQMFS
;
A
#
# COMPACT_ATOMS: atom_id res chain seq x y z
N GLN A 1 -29.72 24.36 8.26
CA GLN A 1 -28.77 25.06 7.35
C GLN A 1 -28.20 26.25 8.12
N PHE A 2 -26.89 26.26 8.40
CA PHE A 2 -26.22 27.40 9.01
C PHE A 2 -25.33 28.10 7.99
N LYS A 3 -25.26 29.44 8.06
CA LYS A 3 -24.36 30.25 7.23
C LYS A 3 -23.25 30.80 8.11
N ILE A 4 -21.98 30.55 7.73
CA ILE A 4 -20.82 31.19 8.34
C ILE A 4 -19.96 31.78 7.21
N GLY A 5 -19.68 33.08 7.28
CA GLY A 5 -18.84 33.77 6.31
C GLY A 5 -19.35 33.72 4.85
N GLY A 6 -20.68 33.78 4.65
CA GLY A 6 -21.29 33.75 3.33
C GLY A 6 -21.42 32.40 2.62
N LYS A 7 -20.84 31.33 3.21
CA LYS A 7 -20.96 29.95 2.70
C LYS A 7 -22.05 29.18 3.45
N THR A 8 -22.91 28.51 2.68
CA THR A 8 -23.94 27.62 3.25
C THR A 8 -23.29 26.32 3.66
N ILE A 9 -23.30 26.02 4.97
CA ILE A 9 -22.82 24.75 5.49
C ILE A 9 -23.96 23.73 5.46
N ASN A 10 -23.78 22.66 4.72
CA ASN A 10 -24.74 21.57 4.69
C ASN A 10 -24.54 20.71 5.93
N THR A 11 -25.42 20.90 6.93
CA THR A 11 -25.37 20.16 8.20
C THR A 11 -25.44 18.66 8.03
N LYS A 12 -26.10 18.15 6.98
CA LYS A 12 -26.10 16.71 6.67
C LYS A 12 -24.70 16.21 6.30
N LYS A 13 -23.91 16.99 5.54
CA LYS A 13 -22.52 16.62 5.21
C LYS A 13 -21.60 16.65 6.43
N VAL A 14 -21.78 17.59 7.33
CA VAL A 14 -20.98 17.67 8.58
C VAL A 14 -21.34 16.54 9.54
N ILE A 15 -22.61 16.19 9.67
CA ILE A 15 -23.07 15.07 10.50
C ILE A 15 -22.56 13.75 9.92
N ASN A 16 -22.62 13.55 8.60
CA ASN A 16 -22.13 12.35 7.96
C ASN A 16 -20.59 12.21 8.12
N ALA A 17 -19.83 13.29 7.91
CA ALA A 17 -18.39 13.26 8.13
C ALA A 17 -18.01 12.93 9.59
N ALA A 18 -18.75 13.47 10.57
CA ALA A 18 -18.53 13.15 11.98
C ALA A 18 -18.91 11.69 12.30
N THR A 19 -19.96 11.16 11.66
CA THR A 19 -20.39 9.77 11.81
C THR A 19 -19.36 8.82 11.16
N ASP A 20 -18.81 9.18 10.03
CA ASP A 20 -17.80 8.40 9.30
C ASP A 20 -16.48 8.33 10.10
N VAL A 21 -16.05 9.44 10.70
CA VAL A 21 -14.89 9.48 11.61
C VAL A 21 -15.13 8.64 12.88
N ALA A 22 -16.33 8.73 13.46
CA ALA A 22 -16.69 7.91 14.61
C ALA A 22 -16.76 6.42 14.26
N HIS A 23 -17.22 6.11 13.04
CA HIS A 23 -17.32 4.73 12.55
C HIS A 23 -15.94 4.08 12.31
N ALA A 24 -14.98 4.84 11.80
CA ALA A 24 -13.62 4.32 11.60
C ALA A 24 -12.87 4.11 12.92
N ALA A 25 -13.13 4.93 13.92
CA ALA A 25 -12.63 4.69 15.27
C ALA A 25 -13.14 3.36 15.88
N THR A 26 -14.24 2.82 15.33
CA THR A 26 -14.87 1.57 15.78
C THR A 26 -14.59 0.37 14.87
N LEU A 27 -13.86 0.55 13.74
CA LEU A 27 -13.50 -0.56 12.87
C LEU A 27 -12.64 -1.59 13.60
N SER A 28 -13.12 -2.82 13.63
CA SER A 28 -12.39 -3.95 14.22
C SER A 28 -11.25 -4.41 13.29
N ASP A 29 -10.31 -5.15 13.83
CA ASP A 29 -9.25 -5.77 13.05
C ASP A 29 -9.80 -6.73 11.98
N GLU A 30 -10.92 -7.38 12.28
CA GLU A 30 -11.63 -8.25 11.34
C GLU A 30 -12.23 -7.44 10.17
N ASP A 31 -12.80 -6.27 10.44
CA ASP A 31 -13.31 -5.39 9.39
C ASP A 31 -12.18 -4.92 8.46
N VAL A 32 -11.03 -4.54 9.03
CA VAL A 32 -9.86 -4.12 8.24
C VAL A 32 -9.30 -5.27 7.40
N ALA A 33 -9.26 -6.49 7.96
CA ALA A 33 -8.83 -7.68 7.22
C ALA A 33 -9.78 -7.99 6.04
N LYS A 34 -11.08 -7.84 6.22
CA LYS A 34 -12.08 -7.98 5.14
C LYS A 34 -11.88 -6.92 4.05
N MET A 35 -11.69 -5.66 4.44
CA MET A 35 -11.40 -4.57 3.50
C MET A 35 -10.11 -4.82 2.71
N ALA A 36 -9.05 -5.26 3.37
CA ALA A 36 -7.79 -5.59 2.72
C ALA A 36 -7.96 -6.71 1.69
N LYS A 37 -8.75 -7.72 2.01
CA LYS A 37 -9.06 -8.83 1.10
C LYS A 37 -9.85 -8.35 -0.13
N GLU A 38 -10.87 -7.54 0.04
CA GLU A 38 -11.63 -6.97 -1.07
C GLU A 38 -10.76 -6.06 -1.93
N TYR A 39 -9.94 -5.22 -1.29
CA TYR A 39 -9.01 -4.33 -1.96
C TYR A 39 -7.99 -5.10 -2.82
N ILE A 40 -7.37 -6.15 -2.29
CA ILE A 40 -6.38 -6.91 -3.04
C ILE A 40 -7.00 -7.71 -4.19
N GLN A 41 -8.21 -8.22 -4.02
CA GLN A 41 -8.95 -8.84 -5.10
C GLN A 41 -9.24 -7.85 -6.23
N TRP A 42 -9.64 -6.64 -5.89
CA TRP A 42 -9.86 -5.57 -6.85
C TRP A 42 -8.56 -5.19 -7.56
N MET A 43 -7.45 -5.03 -6.83
CA MET A 43 -6.14 -4.74 -7.41
C MET A 43 -5.67 -5.85 -8.35
N ASP A 44 -5.84 -7.11 -7.98
CA ASP A 44 -5.47 -8.27 -8.80
C ASP A 44 -6.29 -8.37 -10.11
N THR A 45 -7.49 -7.78 -10.16
CA THR A 45 -8.31 -7.72 -11.38
C THR A 45 -8.05 -6.48 -12.25
N HIS A 46 -7.51 -5.41 -11.66
CA HIS A 46 -7.22 -4.14 -12.34
C HIS A 46 -5.75 -4.01 -12.76
N ASN A 47 -4.90 -4.95 -12.38
CA ASN A 47 -3.51 -5.03 -12.80
C ASN A 47 -3.23 -6.40 -13.41
N GLU A 48 -2.50 -6.45 -14.49
CA GLU A 48 -2.07 -7.69 -15.08
C GLU A 48 -1.11 -8.42 -14.13
N VAL A 49 -1.49 -9.60 -13.69
CA VAL A 49 -0.63 -10.45 -12.85
C VAL A 49 0.28 -11.28 -13.74
N ALA A 50 1.60 -11.19 -13.53
CA ALA A 50 2.57 -12.05 -14.19
C ALA A 50 2.40 -13.49 -13.69
N GLY A 51 2.04 -14.40 -14.58
CA GLY A 51 1.76 -15.79 -14.25
C GLY A 51 3.00 -16.57 -13.75
N PRO A 52 2.78 -17.76 -13.17
CA PRO A 52 3.86 -18.59 -12.62
C PRO A 52 4.81 -19.17 -13.70
N ASP A 53 4.44 -19.10 -14.95
CA ASP A 53 5.22 -19.48 -16.11
C ASP A 53 6.06 -18.34 -16.69
N THR A 54 5.86 -17.11 -16.22
CA THR A 54 6.65 -15.95 -16.63
C THR A 54 7.98 -15.88 -15.87
N GLU A 55 8.98 -15.25 -16.49
CA GLU A 55 10.30 -15.03 -15.84
C GLU A 55 10.18 -14.27 -14.52
N MET A 56 9.38 -13.20 -14.47
CA MET A 56 9.17 -12.41 -13.24
C MET A 56 8.43 -13.20 -12.18
N GLY A 57 7.39 -13.96 -12.55
CA GLY A 57 6.65 -14.81 -11.62
C GLY A 57 7.53 -15.90 -11.03
N GLN A 58 8.36 -16.55 -11.84
CA GLN A 58 9.33 -17.56 -11.39
C GLN A 58 10.40 -16.96 -10.49
N ARG A 59 10.90 -15.76 -10.82
CA ARG A 59 11.88 -15.05 -9.99
C ARG A 59 11.33 -14.75 -8.61
N LEU A 60 10.12 -14.20 -8.52
CA LEU A 60 9.47 -13.91 -7.25
C LEU A 60 9.23 -15.19 -6.42
N GLU A 61 8.78 -16.26 -7.05
CA GLU A 61 8.58 -17.54 -6.38
C GLU A 61 9.90 -18.08 -5.80
N ARG A 62 11.01 -18.02 -6.54
CA ARG A 62 12.33 -18.42 -6.01
C ARG A 62 12.76 -17.58 -4.82
N LEU A 63 12.55 -16.25 -4.88
CA LEU A 63 12.93 -15.34 -3.80
C LEU A 63 12.13 -15.57 -2.53
N THR A 64 10.87 -15.98 -2.65
CA THR A 64 9.92 -16.09 -1.53
C THR A 64 9.57 -17.53 -1.15
N ALA A 65 10.23 -18.52 -1.75
CA ALA A 65 9.93 -19.94 -1.55
C ALA A 65 9.96 -20.36 -0.07
N ASN A 66 10.88 -19.81 0.72
CA ASN A 66 11.06 -20.11 2.13
C ASN A 66 10.36 -19.10 3.07
N VAL A 67 9.62 -18.15 2.53
CA VAL A 67 8.93 -17.08 3.28
C VAL A 67 7.44 -17.19 3.06
N LYS A 68 6.79 -18.14 3.68
CA LYS A 68 5.36 -18.38 3.54
C LYS A 68 4.54 -17.83 4.71
N LYS A 69 5.17 -17.51 5.82
CA LYS A 69 4.50 -17.01 7.02
C LYS A 69 5.41 -16.06 7.82
N VAL A 70 4.84 -14.97 8.32
CA VAL A 70 5.50 -14.01 9.22
C VAL A 70 4.55 -13.64 10.35
N SER A 71 4.99 -13.73 11.60
CA SER A 71 4.19 -13.39 12.78
C SER A 71 2.79 -14.03 12.81
N GLY A 72 2.69 -15.27 12.35
CA GLY A 72 1.43 -16.00 12.29
C GLY A 72 0.54 -15.68 11.07
N LEU A 73 0.94 -14.73 10.23
CA LEU A 73 0.24 -14.33 9.03
C LEU A 73 0.76 -15.09 7.81
N ASP A 74 -0.13 -15.74 7.08
CA ASP A 74 0.20 -16.40 5.82
C ASP A 74 0.42 -15.33 4.73
N LEU A 75 1.55 -15.45 4.02
CA LEU A 75 1.93 -14.53 2.95
C LEU A 75 1.59 -15.10 1.58
N ASN A 76 1.14 -14.24 0.68
CA ASN A 76 0.98 -14.56 -0.73
C ASN A 76 1.59 -13.46 -1.61
N PHE A 77 2.36 -13.88 -2.61
CA PHE A 77 3.16 -13.01 -3.44
C PHE A 77 2.70 -13.06 -4.89
N LYS A 78 2.57 -11.89 -5.53
CA LYS A 78 2.33 -11.77 -6.97
C LYS A 78 3.12 -10.61 -7.54
N VAL A 79 3.47 -10.73 -8.82
CA VAL A 79 4.04 -9.64 -9.61
C VAL A 79 2.93 -9.00 -10.44
N TYR A 80 2.83 -7.68 -10.41
CA TYR A 80 2.05 -6.93 -11.38
C TYR A 80 2.92 -6.55 -12.57
N ASN A 81 2.49 -6.93 -13.76
CA ASN A 81 3.19 -6.61 -15.01
C ASN A 81 2.92 -5.16 -15.42
N VAL A 82 3.38 -4.23 -14.60
CA VAL A 82 3.27 -2.78 -14.78
C VAL A 82 4.64 -2.14 -14.68
N VAL A 83 4.80 -0.94 -15.25
CA VAL A 83 6.09 -0.23 -15.33
C VAL A 83 6.47 0.49 -14.04
N ASP A 84 5.55 0.59 -13.09
CA ASP A 84 5.77 1.28 -11.84
C ASP A 84 6.93 0.66 -11.03
N VAL A 85 7.70 1.51 -10.39
CA VAL A 85 8.76 1.11 -9.46
C VAL A 85 8.16 1.16 -8.06
N ASN A 86 7.44 0.12 -7.70
CA ASN A 86 6.71 0.06 -6.43
C ASN A 86 6.54 -1.39 -5.95
N ALA A 87 6.30 -1.52 -4.65
CA ALA A 87 5.81 -2.74 -4.01
C ALA A 87 4.91 -2.33 -2.82
N PHE A 88 4.03 -3.21 -2.40
CA PHE A 88 3.19 -2.98 -1.22
C PHE A 88 2.76 -4.30 -0.59
N ALA A 89 2.40 -4.24 0.69
CA ALA A 89 1.82 -5.35 1.42
C ALA A 89 0.56 -4.92 2.17
N CYS A 90 -0.42 -5.80 2.24
CA CYS A 90 -1.68 -5.59 2.96
C CYS A 90 -1.73 -6.46 4.22
N GLY A 91 -2.57 -6.04 5.16
CA GLY A 91 -2.73 -6.72 6.45
C GLY A 91 -3.32 -8.13 6.37
N ASP A 92 -3.81 -8.56 5.21
CA ASP A 92 -4.23 -9.94 4.94
C ASP A 92 -3.08 -10.89 4.55
N GLY A 93 -1.83 -10.39 4.47
CA GLY A 93 -0.65 -11.13 4.06
C GLY A 93 -0.34 -11.07 2.56
N SER A 94 -1.10 -10.33 1.79
CA SER A 94 -0.85 -10.13 0.37
C SER A 94 0.32 -9.17 0.15
N VAL A 95 1.33 -9.61 -0.63
CA VAL A 95 2.48 -8.81 -1.05
C VAL A 95 2.49 -8.73 -2.56
N ARG A 96 2.59 -7.53 -3.09
CA ARG A 96 2.59 -7.26 -4.53
C ARG A 96 3.83 -6.47 -4.92
N VAL A 97 4.50 -6.92 -5.97
CA VAL A 97 5.72 -6.29 -6.50
C VAL A 97 5.49 -5.91 -7.95
N CYS A 98 5.73 -4.65 -8.29
CA CYS A 98 5.56 -4.17 -9.66
C CYS A 98 6.76 -4.56 -10.53
N GLY A 99 6.50 -4.88 -11.79
CA GLY A 99 7.50 -5.31 -12.75
C GLY A 99 8.61 -4.28 -12.98
N GLY A 100 8.29 -2.99 -12.92
CA GLY A 100 9.29 -1.93 -13.03
C GLY A 100 10.34 -1.98 -11.91
N LEU A 101 9.94 -2.28 -10.69
CA LEU A 101 10.87 -2.48 -9.57
C LEU A 101 11.75 -3.71 -9.80
N MET A 102 11.18 -4.82 -10.24
CA MET A 102 11.92 -6.04 -10.50
C MET A 102 12.94 -5.91 -11.63
N LYS A 103 12.71 -5.02 -12.59
CA LYS A 103 13.64 -4.77 -13.70
C LYS A 103 14.88 -4.00 -13.29
N ILE A 104 14.77 -3.07 -12.34
CA ILE A 104 15.89 -2.20 -11.94
C ILE A 104 16.65 -2.68 -10.73
N MET A 105 16.09 -3.61 -9.95
CA MET A 105 16.67 -4.12 -8.71
C MET A 105 17.16 -5.56 -8.88
N ASP A 106 18.28 -5.88 -8.22
CA ASP A 106 18.75 -7.25 -8.08
C ASP A 106 17.93 -8.05 -7.04
N ASP A 107 18.22 -9.34 -6.90
CA ASP A 107 17.46 -10.24 -6.03
C ASP A 107 17.50 -9.82 -4.56
N ASP A 108 18.66 -9.39 -4.06
CA ASP A 108 18.81 -8.96 -2.66
C ASP A 108 18.07 -7.63 -2.41
N GLU A 109 18.10 -6.73 -3.36
CA GLU A 109 17.36 -5.47 -3.30
C GLU A 109 15.83 -5.70 -3.35
N VAL A 110 15.34 -6.55 -4.24
CA VAL A 110 13.91 -6.92 -4.29
C VAL A 110 13.48 -7.57 -2.98
N PHE A 111 14.29 -8.49 -2.45
CA PHE A 111 13.99 -9.17 -1.19
C PHE A 111 13.95 -8.19 -0.01
N ALA A 112 14.88 -7.24 0.03
CA ALA A 112 14.90 -6.20 1.05
C ALA A 112 13.65 -5.30 1.00
N VAL A 113 13.20 -4.90 -0.19
CA VAL A 113 11.95 -4.14 -0.36
C VAL A 113 10.75 -4.95 0.12
N ILE A 114 10.67 -6.23 -0.21
CA ILE A 114 9.64 -7.13 0.30
C ILE A 114 9.65 -7.16 1.84
N GLY A 115 10.83 -7.27 2.45
CA GLY A 115 10.99 -7.26 3.90
C GLY A 115 10.54 -5.95 4.54
N HIS A 116 10.85 -4.81 3.92
CA HIS A 116 10.37 -3.49 4.34
C HIS A 116 8.83 -3.41 4.34
N GLU A 117 8.19 -3.83 3.25
CA GLU A 117 6.72 -3.83 3.15
C GLU A 117 6.06 -4.79 4.18
N ILE A 118 6.65 -5.96 4.41
CA ILE A 118 6.20 -6.87 5.48
C ILE A 118 6.37 -6.22 6.85
N GLY A 119 7.43 -5.43 7.06
CA GLY A 119 7.65 -4.65 8.27
C GLY A 119 6.48 -3.72 8.58
N HIS A 120 5.95 -2.99 7.60
CA HIS A 120 4.75 -2.16 7.77
C HIS A 120 3.52 -2.96 8.17
N VAL A 121 3.39 -4.19 7.68
CA VAL A 121 2.30 -5.09 8.10
C VAL A 121 2.46 -5.54 9.55
N VAL A 122 3.66 -5.98 9.91
CA VAL A 122 3.98 -6.47 11.27
C VAL A 122 3.79 -5.38 12.32
N HIS A 123 4.13 -4.12 11.99
CA HIS A 123 3.96 -2.96 12.86
C HIS A 123 2.56 -2.33 12.80
N SER A 124 1.62 -2.93 12.05
CA SER A 124 0.25 -2.45 11.86
C SER A 124 0.10 -1.13 11.07
N ASP A 125 1.15 -0.64 10.44
CA ASP A 125 1.13 0.58 9.63
C ASP A 125 0.20 0.43 8.43
N SER A 126 0.25 -0.72 7.74
CA SER A 126 -0.64 -1.04 6.61
C SER A 126 -2.11 -1.09 7.01
N LYS A 127 -2.40 -1.53 8.24
CA LYS A 127 -3.76 -1.54 8.81
C LYS A 127 -4.27 -0.12 9.02
N ASP A 128 -3.45 0.75 9.58
CA ASP A 128 -3.80 2.15 9.81
C ASP A 128 -3.96 2.91 8.49
N ALA A 129 -3.10 2.64 7.51
CA ALA A 129 -3.22 3.18 6.17
C ALA A 129 -4.53 2.74 5.49
N MET A 130 -4.93 1.48 5.64
CA MET A 130 -6.20 0.95 5.11
C MET A 130 -7.41 1.63 5.75
N LYS A 131 -7.41 1.82 7.06
CA LYS A 131 -8.45 2.57 7.78
C LYS A 131 -8.58 4.00 7.24
N ASN A 132 -7.47 4.69 7.11
CA ASN A 132 -7.44 6.06 6.60
C ASN A 132 -7.91 6.14 5.14
N ALA A 133 -7.53 5.19 4.30
CA ALA A 133 -7.99 5.11 2.91
C ALA A 133 -9.51 4.90 2.81
N TYR A 134 -10.04 4.01 3.64
CA TYR A 134 -11.49 3.80 3.74
C TYR A 134 -12.23 5.07 4.15
N LEU A 135 -11.74 5.79 5.16
CA LEU A 135 -12.30 7.07 5.60
C LEU A 135 -12.30 8.13 4.50
N THR A 136 -11.18 8.23 3.79
CA THR A 136 -11.05 9.19 2.69
C THR A 136 -12.05 8.87 1.58
N SER A 137 -12.23 7.60 1.25
CA SER A 137 -13.23 7.12 0.30
C SER A 137 -14.65 7.42 0.78
N ALA A 138 -14.98 7.13 2.04
CA ALA A 138 -16.29 7.38 2.61
C ALA A 138 -16.62 8.88 2.62
N ALA A 139 -15.67 9.74 2.96
CA ALA A 139 -15.85 11.20 2.93
C ALA A 139 -16.13 11.75 1.52
N LYS A 140 -15.51 11.17 0.48
CA LYS A 140 -15.77 11.54 -0.92
C LYS A 140 -17.16 11.09 -1.39
N ASN A 141 -17.54 9.89 -1.03
CA ASN A 141 -18.75 9.25 -1.57
C ASN A 141 -20.03 9.57 -0.77
N ALA A 142 -20.04 10.47 0.19
CA ALA A 142 -21.15 11.05 0.99
C ALA A 142 -22.52 10.30 1.00
N ALA A 143 -22.56 9.08 0.47
CA ALA A 143 -23.73 8.26 0.30
C ALA A 143 -23.44 6.86 0.86
N GLY A 144 -23.83 6.63 2.11
CA GLY A 144 -24.09 5.28 2.56
C GLY A 144 -23.14 4.64 3.55
N ALA A 145 -22.51 5.39 4.44
CA ALA A 145 -22.08 4.81 5.71
C ALA A 145 -23.30 4.72 6.64
N VAL A 146 -24.18 3.80 6.37
CA VAL A 146 -25.29 3.49 7.27
C VAL A 146 -25.18 2.04 7.68
N SER A 147 -24.98 1.89 8.95
CA SER A 147 -25.06 0.66 9.75
C SER A 147 -23.78 -0.14 9.94
N GLY A 148 -23.49 -0.41 11.16
CA GLY A 148 -22.49 -1.16 11.91
C GLY A 148 -21.94 -2.51 11.38
N THR A 149 -21.98 -2.72 10.10
CA THR A 149 -21.28 -3.78 9.39
C THR A 149 -20.69 -3.18 8.13
N VAL A 150 -19.39 -3.36 7.92
CA VAL A 150 -18.75 -2.98 6.66
C VAL A 150 -19.46 -3.76 5.55
N SER A 151 -20.32 -3.06 4.81
CA SER A 151 -20.95 -3.60 3.61
C SER A 151 -19.87 -3.78 2.54
N LYS A 152 -20.12 -4.70 1.61
CA LYS A 152 -19.23 -4.91 0.46
C LYS A 152 -18.87 -3.57 -0.19
N LEU A 153 -17.59 -3.33 -0.40
CA LEU A 153 -17.07 -2.08 -1.00
C LEU A 153 -17.47 -2.01 -2.48
N THR A 154 -17.85 -0.82 -2.92
CA THR A 154 -18.15 -0.57 -4.33
C THR A 154 -16.84 -0.39 -5.14
N ASP A 155 -16.92 -0.56 -6.44
CA ASP A 155 -15.78 -0.34 -7.35
C ASP A 155 -15.20 1.10 -7.22
N SER A 156 -16.07 2.10 -7.10
CA SER A 156 -15.68 3.49 -6.88
C SER A 156 -14.95 3.69 -5.54
N GLN A 157 -15.43 3.06 -4.46
CA GLN A 157 -14.77 3.12 -3.16
C GLN A 157 -13.39 2.45 -3.20
N LEU A 158 -13.29 1.30 -3.85
CA LEU A 158 -12.01 0.59 -4.01
C LEU A 158 -11.01 1.39 -4.85
N GLY A 159 -11.46 2.07 -5.91
CA GLY A 159 -10.65 2.99 -6.71
C GLY A 159 -10.15 4.19 -5.90
N ASP A 160 -11.01 4.82 -5.11
CA ASP A 160 -10.63 5.90 -4.21
C ASP A 160 -9.65 5.46 -3.13
N MET A 161 -9.84 4.26 -2.59
CA MET A 161 -8.92 3.66 -1.61
C MET A 161 -7.55 3.37 -2.25
N ALA A 162 -7.52 2.86 -3.48
CA ALA A 162 -6.27 2.63 -4.22
C ALA A 162 -5.49 3.94 -4.41
N GLN A 163 -6.17 5.02 -4.78
CA GLN A 163 -5.55 6.34 -4.93
C GLN A 163 -5.03 6.87 -3.58
N ALA A 164 -5.79 6.71 -2.52
CA ALA A 164 -5.39 7.15 -1.17
C ALA A 164 -4.17 6.35 -0.65
N LEU A 165 -4.15 5.04 -0.86
CA LEU A 165 -3.04 4.17 -0.47
C LEU A 165 -1.77 4.45 -1.29
N ALA A 166 -1.90 4.70 -2.59
CA ALA A 166 -0.76 5.08 -3.43
C ALA A 166 -0.13 6.42 -3.00
N GLY A 167 -0.90 7.33 -2.43
CA GLY A 167 -0.42 8.61 -1.88
C GLY A 167 -0.11 8.59 -0.38
N ALA A 168 -0.27 7.46 0.29
CA ALA A 168 -0.03 7.35 1.72
C ALA A 168 1.46 7.57 2.06
N GLN A 169 1.70 8.30 3.14
CA GLN A 169 3.03 8.53 3.66
C GLN A 169 3.10 8.04 5.10
N TYR A 170 4.15 7.32 5.40
CA TYR A 170 4.45 6.88 6.75
C TYR A 170 5.34 7.91 7.47
N SER A 171 5.26 7.94 8.79
CA SER A 171 6.15 8.77 9.60
C SER A 171 7.60 8.26 9.52
N GLN A 172 8.58 9.13 9.79
CA GLN A 172 9.98 8.72 9.83
C GLN A 172 10.25 7.55 10.78
N LYS A 173 9.50 7.48 11.87
CA LYS A 173 9.60 6.36 12.83
C LYS A 173 9.11 5.06 12.20
N GLN A 174 7.95 5.06 11.55
CA GLN A 174 7.41 3.89 10.87
C GLN A 174 8.32 3.40 9.76
N GLU A 175 8.85 4.33 8.94
CA GLU A 175 9.84 4.01 7.91
C GLU A 175 11.11 3.38 8.49
N TYR A 176 11.63 3.94 9.58
CA TYR A 176 12.81 3.41 10.24
C TYR A 176 12.56 1.99 10.79
N GLU A 177 11.41 1.76 11.44
CA GLU A 177 11.05 0.45 11.95
C GLU A 177 10.86 -0.58 10.83
N ALA A 178 10.30 -0.17 9.68
CA ALA A 178 10.17 -1.01 8.49
C ALA A 178 11.54 -1.33 7.86
N ASP A 179 12.43 -0.36 7.78
CA ASP A 179 13.81 -0.55 7.30
C ASP A 179 14.59 -1.53 8.20
N GLU A 180 14.49 -1.37 9.52
CA GLU A 180 15.12 -2.27 10.49
C GLU A 180 14.58 -3.69 10.35
N PHE A 181 13.27 -3.83 10.20
CA PHE A 181 12.66 -5.14 9.95
C PHE A 181 13.15 -5.75 8.64
N GLY A 182 13.19 -4.99 7.56
CA GLY A 182 13.65 -5.44 6.25
C GLY A 182 15.12 -5.87 6.27
N PHE A 183 15.96 -5.13 6.98
CA PHE A 183 17.37 -5.46 7.18
C PHE A 183 17.53 -6.80 7.91
N GLN A 184 16.84 -6.98 9.04
CA GLN A 184 16.88 -8.23 9.81
C GLN A 184 16.28 -9.39 9.02
N PHE A 185 15.21 -9.13 8.27
CA PHE A 185 14.57 -10.12 7.40
C PHE A 185 15.52 -10.66 6.32
N CYS A 186 16.36 -9.82 5.75
CA CYS A 186 17.42 -10.26 4.84
C CYS A 186 18.40 -11.18 5.54
N ILE A 187 18.90 -10.81 6.73
CA ILE A 187 19.86 -11.62 7.51
C ILE A 187 19.25 -13.00 7.86
N ASP A 188 18.02 -13.01 8.35
CA ASP A 188 17.34 -14.23 8.79
C ASP A 188 17.09 -15.21 7.63
N ASN A 189 17.04 -14.72 6.40
CA ASN A 189 16.84 -15.52 5.20
C ASN A 189 18.12 -15.72 4.36
N GLY A 190 19.29 -15.41 4.91
CA GLY A 190 20.57 -15.61 4.24
C GLY A 190 20.81 -14.72 3.03
N ARG A 191 20.15 -13.56 2.97
CA ARG A 191 20.30 -12.54 1.94
C ARG A 191 21.23 -11.43 2.39
N ASP A 192 21.84 -10.73 1.41
CA ASP A 192 22.67 -9.57 1.71
C ASP A 192 21.85 -8.42 2.31
N PRO A 193 22.08 -8.05 3.59
CA PRO A 193 21.33 -6.96 4.23
C PRO A 193 21.61 -5.59 3.61
N TYR A 194 22.72 -5.41 2.89
CA TYR A 194 22.98 -4.18 2.12
C TYR A 194 22.02 -3.98 0.93
N GLY A 195 21.26 -5.01 0.55
CA GLY A 195 20.13 -4.88 -0.37
C GLY A 195 19.15 -3.79 0.06
N MET A 196 18.97 -3.59 1.38
CA MET A 196 18.09 -2.51 1.90
C MET A 196 18.63 -1.13 1.54
N SER A 197 19.87 -0.82 1.88
CA SER A 197 20.47 0.49 1.54
C SER A 197 20.64 0.69 0.04
N ASN A 198 20.98 -0.35 -0.71
CA ASN A 198 21.13 -0.28 -2.17
C ASN A 198 19.80 0.00 -2.86
N SER A 199 18.71 -0.62 -2.42
CA SER A 199 17.36 -0.37 -2.94
C SER A 199 16.91 1.06 -2.67
N LEU A 200 17.11 1.57 -1.44
CA LEU A 200 16.80 2.95 -1.07
C LEU A 200 17.58 3.96 -1.91
N ASN A 201 18.88 3.73 -2.15
CA ASN A 201 19.70 4.58 -3.00
C ASN A 201 19.19 4.62 -4.45
N LYS A 202 18.76 3.49 -5.01
CA LYS A 202 18.15 3.45 -6.34
C LYS A 202 16.85 4.24 -6.42
N LEU A 203 15.98 4.11 -5.41
CA LEU A 203 14.72 4.87 -5.35
C LEU A 203 14.97 6.38 -5.21
N LEU A 204 15.94 6.79 -4.41
CA LEU A 204 16.34 8.20 -4.29
C LEU A 204 16.85 8.76 -5.61
N GLN A 205 17.72 8.04 -6.31
CA GLN A 205 18.26 8.45 -7.63
C GLN A 205 17.15 8.62 -8.66
N LEU A 206 16.15 7.73 -8.68
CA LEU A 206 14.99 7.86 -9.56
C LEU A 206 14.17 9.11 -9.23
N SER A 207 13.86 9.33 -7.96
CA SER A 207 13.12 10.51 -7.48
C SER A 207 13.82 11.82 -7.86
N GLU A 208 15.15 11.88 -7.71
CA GLU A 208 15.94 13.04 -8.12
C GLU A 208 15.93 13.25 -9.64
N SER A 209 15.97 12.19 -10.44
CA SER A 209 15.94 12.29 -11.90
C SER A 209 14.57 12.76 -12.40
N GLU A 210 13.48 12.27 -11.80
CA GLU A 210 12.13 12.73 -12.10
C GLU A 210 11.91 14.19 -11.73
N ALA A 211 12.40 14.62 -10.56
CA ALA A 211 12.33 16.02 -10.14
C ALA A 211 13.13 16.95 -11.06
N LYS A 212 14.30 16.52 -11.54
CA LYS A 212 15.10 17.27 -12.53
C LYS A 212 14.39 17.33 -13.89
N SER A 213 13.82 16.25 -14.35
CA SER A 213 13.05 16.16 -15.60
C SER A 213 11.81 17.08 -15.55
N SER A 214 11.07 17.06 -14.44
CA SER A 214 9.91 17.93 -14.24
C SER A 214 10.28 19.41 -14.25
N LYS A 215 11.36 19.81 -13.57
CA LYS A 215 11.87 21.19 -13.59
C LYS A 215 12.33 21.60 -14.99
N PHE A 216 12.98 20.70 -15.72
CA PHE A 216 13.41 20.94 -17.09
C PHE A 216 12.21 21.18 -18.01
N MET A 217 11.17 20.36 -17.91
CA MET A 217 9.93 20.52 -18.71
C MET A 217 9.21 21.83 -18.37
N GLN A 218 9.20 22.27 -17.11
CA GLN A 218 8.60 23.55 -16.70
C GLN A 218 9.37 24.77 -17.23
N MET A 219 10.66 24.63 -17.50
CA MET A 219 11.47 25.73 -18.09
C MET A 219 11.20 25.94 -19.58
N PHE A 220 10.61 24.97 -20.26
CA PHE A 220 10.36 25.02 -21.71
C PHE A 220 8.86 25.06 -22.08
N SER A 221 7.97 25.10 -21.10
CA SER A 221 6.52 25.34 -21.26
C SER A 221 6.16 26.78 -20.95
#